data_e40d0187febd231cef7ff2cca19d4ff6
#
_entry.id   e40d0187febd231cef7ff2cca19d4ff6
#
_cell.length_a   1.000
_cell.length_b   1.000
_cell.length_c   1.000
_cell.angle_alpha   90.00
_cell.angle_beta   90.00
_cell.angle_gamma   90.00
#
_symmetry.space_group_name_H-M   'P 1'
#
loop_
_entity.id
_entity.type
_entity.pdbx_description
1 polymer ?
#
loop_
_entity_poly.entity_id
_entity_poly.type
_entity_poly.pdbx_seq_one_letter_code
_entity_poly.pdbx_strand_id
1 'polypeptide(L)'
;MSDKGVQKANSRYQSDIIVDLIKQFGFKHIALNPGASYRGLHDSLVNHGENDPPMMLCTHEKIAVQIAHGYARATGEPMIAIVHNLVGLLHAPMGVYYAYLDRAPVFIVGATGPMAETKRRPFIDWIHSANVQGQILRDFVKWDAQPTTIDYVPDAFARAYSVMMTARQGPIYMCYDAGLQEAELDHEVSLPPINAARVPAQPAPHPKALQEASEVLAAAERPTIVADFAARPPHGWDHVIDIAETLGASVWDVNSRLNFPSTHPLNLSMDQKACYENVDCVLLLDVADFEKHTHVRDISTRTVKPSVREDAKWIDIGWTDTEISKWSMDYSRTLFPNIRMTADVVTATPMLTDLLKARIAD
;
A
#
# COMPACT_ATOMS: atom_id res chain seq x y z
N MET A 1 -14.70 -5.04 -28.25
CA MET A 1 -13.87 -4.22 -29.17
C MET A 1 -14.42 -2.84 -29.14
N SER A 2 -13.55 -1.84 -29.02
CA SER A 2 -13.73 -0.40 -29.03
C SER A 2 -14.21 0.20 -27.70
N ASP A 3 -13.40 0.87 -27.06
CA ASP A 3 -13.31 2.31 -26.96
C ASP A 3 -11.86 2.64 -26.62
N LYS A 4 -11.06 2.85 -27.64
CA LYS A 4 -9.78 3.49 -27.44
C LYS A 4 -10.13 4.92 -27.03
N GLY A 5 -9.85 5.26 -25.78
CA GLY A 5 -9.86 6.64 -25.34
C GLY A 5 -8.88 7.41 -26.23
N VAL A 6 -9.36 7.95 -27.31
CA VAL A 6 -8.58 8.84 -28.15
C VAL A 6 -8.54 10.18 -27.43
N GLN A 7 -7.36 10.59 -27.04
CA GLN A 7 -7.12 11.91 -26.52
C GLN A 7 -7.63 12.96 -27.51
N LYS A 8 -8.45 13.88 -27.04
CA LYS A 8 -8.90 15.01 -27.83
C LYS A 8 -7.85 16.14 -27.85
N ALA A 9 -7.62 16.65 -28.99
CA ALA A 9 -6.64 17.57 -29.53
C ALA A 9 -6.46 18.95 -28.84
N ASN A 10 -6.26 19.02 -27.51
CA ASN A 10 -5.93 20.28 -26.84
C ASN A 10 -4.60 20.23 -26.08
N SER A 11 -3.93 19.09 -26.04
CA SER A 11 -2.62 18.97 -25.39
C SER A 11 -1.57 19.63 -26.25
N ARG A 12 -0.88 20.62 -25.70
CA ARG A 12 0.18 21.38 -26.34
C ARG A 12 1.57 20.90 -25.95
N TYR A 13 1.71 20.48 -24.69
CA TYR A 13 2.98 20.02 -24.15
C TYR A 13 2.90 18.55 -23.77
N GLN A 14 4.05 17.88 -23.73
CA GLN A 14 4.11 16.47 -23.34
C GLN A 14 3.66 16.26 -21.88
N SER A 15 3.84 17.25 -21.01
CA SER A 15 3.32 17.20 -19.63
C SER A 15 1.79 17.22 -19.54
N ASP A 16 1.08 17.71 -20.56
CA ASP A 16 -0.39 17.67 -20.60
C ASP A 16 -0.91 16.22 -20.63
N ILE A 17 -0.17 15.31 -21.29
CA ILE A 17 -0.46 13.86 -21.29
C ILE A 17 -0.44 13.29 -19.88
N ILE A 18 0.52 13.74 -19.04
CA ILE A 18 0.60 13.28 -17.64
C ILE A 18 -0.63 13.75 -16.86
N VAL A 19 -1.10 14.98 -17.11
CA VAL A 19 -2.31 15.52 -16.47
C VAL A 19 -3.55 14.74 -16.90
N ASP A 20 -3.66 14.42 -18.19
CA ASP A 20 -4.78 13.61 -18.72
C ASP A 20 -4.82 12.22 -18.07
N LEU A 21 -3.66 11.59 -17.86
CA LEU A 21 -3.54 10.32 -17.15
C LEU A 21 -3.96 10.47 -15.68
N ILE A 22 -3.53 11.51 -14.97
CA ILE A 22 -3.92 11.78 -13.60
C ILE A 22 -5.45 11.85 -13.47
N LYS A 23 -6.11 12.58 -14.36
CA LYS A 23 -7.57 12.70 -14.41
C LYS A 23 -8.24 11.36 -14.75
N GLN A 24 -7.72 10.68 -15.78
CA GLN A 24 -8.28 9.42 -16.27
C GLN A 24 -8.23 8.30 -15.23
N PHE A 25 -7.16 8.24 -14.42
CA PHE A 25 -7.01 7.27 -13.35
C PHE A 25 -7.73 7.67 -12.05
N GLY A 26 -8.42 8.81 -12.05
CA GLY A 26 -9.34 9.22 -10.98
C GLY A 26 -8.66 9.69 -9.70
N PHE A 27 -7.42 10.17 -9.78
CA PHE A 27 -6.79 10.81 -8.64
C PHE A 27 -7.55 12.08 -8.24
N LYS A 28 -7.88 12.21 -6.96
CA LYS A 28 -8.73 13.29 -6.47
C LYS A 28 -7.95 14.46 -5.87
N HIS A 29 -6.71 14.22 -5.48
CA HIS A 29 -5.87 15.23 -4.81
C HIS A 29 -4.41 15.04 -5.16
N ILE A 30 -3.67 16.15 -5.14
CA ILE A 30 -2.21 16.19 -5.29
C ILE A 30 -1.65 16.98 -4.13
N ALA A 31 -0.65 16.44 -3.42
CA ALA A 31 0.16 17.18 -2.46
C ALA A 31 1.53 17.45 -3.08
N LEU A 32 2.05 18.67 -2.97
CA LEU A 32 3.34 19.00 -3.57
C LEU A 32 4.13 20.02 -2.75
N ASN A 33 5.47 19.89 -2.79
CA ASN A 33 6.37 20.98 -2.44
C ASN A 33 6.95 21.57 -3.73
N PRO A 34 6.78 22.88 -4.02
CA PRO A 34 7.16 23.47 -5.31
C PRO A 34 8.62 23.28 -5.65
N GLY A 35 8.89 22.99 -6.93
CA GLY A 35 10.24 22.81 -7.42
C GLY A 35 10.37 22.99 -8.93
N ALA A 36 11.45 23.64 -9.37
CA ALA A 36 11.67 23.98 -10.77
C ALA A 36 11.83 22.78 -11.71
N SER A 37 12.12 21.60 -11.18
CA SER A 37 12.30 20.39 -12.00
C SER A 37 11.03 19.82 -12.60
N TYR A 38 9.88 20.17 -12.04
CA TYR A 38 8.58 19.75 -12.59
C TYR A 38 7.67 20.94 -12.92
N ARG A 39 8.28 22.11 -13.26
CA ARG A 39 7.49 23.28 -13.64
C ARG A 39 6.61 23.02 -14.87
N GLY A 40 7.07 22.23 -15.86
CA GLY A 40 6.25 21.85 -17.00
C GLY A 40 4.98 21.11 -16.57
N LEU A 41 5.11 20.11 -15.71
CA LEU A 41 3.96 19.40 -15.15
C LEU A 41 3.09 20.32 -14.29
N HIS A 42 3.68 21.18 -13.47
CA HIS A 42 2.95 22.14 -12.64
C HIS A 42 2.14 23.12 -13.51
N ASP A 43 2.75 23.68 -14.55
CA ASP A 43 2.06 24.58 -15.48
C ASP A 43 0.94 23.85 -16.21
N SER A 44 1.13 22.61 -16.63
CA SER A 44 0.08 21.79 -17.22
C SER A 44 -1.06 21.47 -16.25
N LEU A 45 -0.77 21.19 -14.99
CA LEU A 45 -1.82 21.00 -13.95
C LEU A 45 -2.69 22.23 -13.78
N VAL A 46 -2.09 23.44 -13.86
CA VAL A 46 -2.82 24.69 -13.72
C VAL A 46 -3.57 25.07 -15.01
N ASN A 47 -2.87 25.07 -16.15
CA ASN A 47 -3.39 25.65 -17.39
C ASN A 47 -4.20 24.65 -18.22
N HIS A 48 -3.70 23.42 -18.41
CA HIS A 48 -4.40 22.36 -19.12
C HIS A 48 -5.37 21.61 -18.22
N GLY A 49 -4.94 21.33 -16.98
CA GLY A 49 -5.71 20.63 -15.96
C GLY A 49 -6.76 21.46 -15.25
N GLU A 50 -6.69 22.80 -15.34
CA GLU A 50 -7.57 23.72 -14.61
C GLU A 50 -7.53 23.53 -13.08
N ASN A 51 -6.39 23.07 -12.55
CA ASN A 51 -6.19 22.68 -11.16
C ASN A 51 -7.17 21.59 -10.65
N ASP A 52 -7.56 20.69 -11.54
CA ASP A 52 -8.35 19.50 -11.27
C ASP A 52 -7.53 18.25 -11.65
N PRO A 53 -7.15 17.41 -10.69
CA PRO A 53 -7.41 17.48 -9.23
C PRO A 53 -6.68 18.65 -8.54
N PRO A 54 -7.28 19.17 -7.43
CA PRO A 54 -6.71 20.31 -6.72
C PRO A 54 -5.35 19.97 -6.08
N MET A 55 -4.44 20.93 -6.17
CA MET A 55 -3.10 20.83 -5.58
C MET A 55 -3.06 21.43 -4.18
N MET A 56 -2.53 20.69 -3.21
CA MET A 56 -2.22 21.16 -1.86
C MET A 56 -0.74 21.52 -1.77
N LEU A 57 -0.47 22.79 -1.50
CA LEU A 57 0.87 23.31 -1.32
C LEU A 57 1.43 22.89 0.04
N CYS A 58 2.56 22.22 0.03
CA CYS A 58 3.27 21.78 1.24
C CYS A 58 4.60 22.53 1.39
N THR A 59 5.05 22.70 2.61
CA THR A 59 6.31 23.38 2.93
C THR A 59 7.51 22.45 2.98
N HIS A 60 7.29 21.14 2.77
CA HIS A 60 8.35 20.13 2.80
C HIS A 60 7.88 18.85 2.10
N GLU A 61 8.77 18.15 1.38
CA GLU A 61 8.43 16.97 0.60
C GLU A 61 7.92 15.81 1.46
N LYS A 62 8.51 15.60 2.63
CA LYS A 62 8.02 14.61 3.58
C LYS A 62 6.56 14.86 3.96
N ILE A 63 6.16 16.13 4.14
CA ILE A 63 4.77 16.49 4.47
C ILE A 63 3.86 16.12 3.30
N ALA A 64 4.24 16.42 2.06
CA ALA A 64 3.46 16.05 0.88
C ALA A 64 3.22 14.54 0.81
N VAL A 65 4.27 13.74 1.00
CA VAL A 65 4.16 12.27 1.01
C VAL A 65 3.30 11.78 2.18
N GLN A 66 3.43 12.38 3.37
CA GLN A 66 2.64 11.98 4.54
C GLN A 66 1.15 12.36 4.44
N ILE A 67 0.82 13.45 3.77
CA ILE A 67 -0.57 13.78 3.46
C ILE A 67 -1.17 12.73 2.53
N ALA A 68 -0.45 12.37 1.45
CA ALA A 68 -0.89 11.32 0.54
C ALA A 68 -1.00 9.95 1.24
N HIS A 69 -0.07 9.63 2.12
CA HIS A 69 -0.10 8.43 2.96
C HIS A 69 -1.34 8.42 3.87
N GLY A 70 -1.59 9.51 4.61
CA GLY A 70 -2.74 9.64 5.50
C GLY A 70 -4.08 9.55 4.75
N TYR A 71 -4.17 10.18 3.57
CA TYR A 71 -5.33 10.08 2.70
C TYR A 71 -5.59 8.64 2.26
N ALA A 72 -4.57 7.96 1.76
CA ALA A 72 -4.69 6.56 1.32
C ALA A 72 -5.11 5.62 2.47
N ARG A 73 -4.59 5.85 3.68
CA ARG A 73 -5.00 5.08 4.85
C ARG A 73 -6.44 5.34 5.29
N ALA A 74 -6.90 6.56 5.17
CA ALA A 74 -8.25 6.93 5.61
C ALA A 74 -9.33 6.51 4.60
N THR A 75 -9.01 6.53 3.31
CA THR A 75 -9.98 6.32 2.23
C THR A 75 -9.84 5.00 1.49
N GLY A 76 -8.66 4.38 1.54
CA GLY A 76 -8.32 3.26 0.65
C GLY A 76 -8.00 3.68 -0.80
N GLU A 77 -8.13 4.96 -1.12
CA GLU A 77 -7.87 5.51 -2.45
C GLU A 77 -6.43 6.05 -2.57
N PRO A 78 -5.80 5.93 -3.74
CA PRO A 78 -4.46 6.45 -3.94
C PRO A 78 -4.46 7.98 -4.05
N MET A 79 -3.36 8.59 -3.63
CA MET A 79 -3.13 10.03 -3.79
C MET A 79 -1.74 10.29 -4.35
N ILE A 80 -1.59 11.38 -5.14
CA ILE A 80 -0.31 11.79 -5.70
C ILE A 80 0.43 12.69 -4.71
N ALA A 81 1.74 12.42 -4.56
CA ALA A 81 2.69 13.33 -3.93
C ALA A 81 3.77 13.72 -4.94
N ILE A 82 3.95 15.03 -5.20
CA ILE A 82 4.97 15.53 -6.11
C ILE A 82 6.12 16.12 -5.28
N VAL A 83 7.33 15.66 -5.57
CA VAL A 83 8.56 16.07 -4.87
C VAL A 83 9.57 16.65 -5.87
N HIS A 84 10.33 17.65 -5.43
CA HIS A 84 11.39 18.22 -6.25
C HIS A 84 12.42 17.13 -6.61
N ASN A 85 13.23 17.37 -7.63
CA ASN A 85 14.28 16.46 -8.09
C ASN A 85 15.22 16.02 -6.93
N LEU A 86 16.41 15.59 -7.17
CA LEU A 86 17.27 14.94 -6.19
C LEU A 86 17.19 15.52 -4.75
N VAL A 87 17.24 16.84 -4.60
CA VAL A 87 17.25 17.46 -3.25
C VAL A 87 15.92 17.29 -2.51
N GLY A 88 14.79 17.41 -3.20
CA GLY A 88 13.48 17.15 -2.61
C GLY A 88 13.24 15.67 -2.38
N LEU A 89 13.66 14.84 -3.32
CA LEU A 89 13.59 13.38 -3.15
C LEU A 89 14.38 12.93 -1.91
N LEU A 90 15.54 13.51 -1.62
CA LEU A 90 16.32 13.19 -0.42
C LEU A 90 15.63 13.58 0.89
N HIS A 91 14.66 14.49 0.86
CA HIS A 91 13.82 14.83 2.01
C HIS A 91 12.58 13.94 2.18
N ALA A 92 12.21 13.19 1.15
CA ALA A 92 11.00 12.36 1.13
C ALA A 92 11.16 10.93 1.70
N PRO A 93 12.35 10.27 1.73
CA PRO A 93 12.46 8.83 1.96
C PRO A 93 11.76 8.34 3.21
N MET A 94 11.83 9.07 4.32
CA MET A 94 11.17 8.67 5.55
C MET A 94 9.63 8.64 5.42
N GLY A 95 9.06 9.58 4.65
CA GLY A 95 7.61 9.55 4.34
C GLY A 95 7.23 8.36 3.46
N VAL A 96 8.07 8.06 2.46
CA VAL A 96 7.87 6.91 1.55
C VAL A 96 8.00 5.59 2.31
N TYR A 97 8.99 5.49 3.20
CA TYR A 97 9.19 4.31 4.04
C TYR A 97 7.98 4.04 4.95
N TYR A 98 7.38 5.07 5.56
CA TYR A 98 6.14 4.90 6.32
C TYR A 98 4.97 4.42 5.44
N ALA A 99 4.83 4.97 4.23
CA ALA A 99 3.81 4.49 3.29
C ALA A 99 4.04 3.01 2.90
N TYR A 100 5.30 2.61 2.75
CA TYR A 100 5.68 1.21 2.49
C TYR A 100 5.31 0.29 3.66
N LEU A 101 5.68 0.65 4.90
CA LEU A 101 5.36 -0.13 6.10
C LEU A 101 3.84 -0.27 6.31
N ASP A 102 3.09 0.78 5.98
CA ASP A 102 1.63 0.79 6.11
C ASP A 102 0.90 0.26 4.88
N ARG A 103 1.64 -0.21 3.87
CA ARG A 103 1.07 -0.71 2.60
C ARG A 103 0.13 0.30 1.94
N ALA A 104 0.44 1.59 2.11
CA ALA A 104 -0.42 2.66 1.59
C ALA A 104 -0.10 2.94 0.11
N PRO A 105 -1.12 2.96 -0.77
CA PRO A 105 -0.92 3.26 -2.18
C PRO A 105 -0.68 4.76 -2.39
N VAL A 106 0.58 5.15 -2.44
CA VAL A 106 1.01 6.53 -2.72
C VAL A 106 1.71 6.57 -4.07
N PHE A 107 1.23 7.41 -4.98
CA PHE A 107 1.84 7.64 -6.28
C PHE A 107 2.81 8.83 -6.16
N ILE A 108 4.10 8.54 -6.03
CA ILE A 108 5.12 9.56 -5.86
C ILE A 108 5.64 9.96 -7.24
N VAL A 109 5.50 11.25 -7.56
CA VAL A 109 6.03 11.86 -8.78
C VAL A 109 7.26 12.67 -8.41
N GLY A 110 8.38 12.30 -9.00
CA GLY A 110 9.60 13.09 -8.96
C GLY A 110 9.93 13.62 -10.35
N ALA A 111 11.00 14.38 -10.41
CA ALA A 111 11.54 14.86 -11.66
C ALA A 111 13.07 14.83 -11.67
N THR A 112 13.65 14.88 -12.84
CA THR A 112 15.09 15.07 -13.02
C THR A 112 15.34 16.24 -13.94
N GLY A 113 16.53 16.85 -13.88
CA GLY A 113 16.98 17.76 -14.94
C GLY A 113 17.07 17.02 -16.28
N PRO A 114 17.22 17.73 -17.41
CA PRO A 114 17.29 17.09 -18.70
C PRO A 114 18.36 16.01 -18.76
N MET A 115 17.97 14.80 -19.10
CA MET A 115 18.93 13.69 -19.25
C MET A 115 19.80 13.88 -20.49
N ALA A 116 19.23 14.53 -21.53
CA ALA A 116 19.98 14.92 -22.72
C ALA A 116 21.02 16.00 -22.35
N GLU A 117 22.29 15.68 -22.50
CA GLU A 117 23.41 16.55 -22.10
C GLU A 117 23.35 17.93 -22.74
N THR A 118 22.90 18.02 -23.98
CA THR A 118 22.77 19.28 -24.73
C THR A 118 21.67 20.21 -24.21
N LYS A 119 20.75 19.69 -23.38
CA LYS A 119 19.66 20.45 -22.78
C LYS A 119 19.90 20.82 -21.32
N ARG A 120 21.00 20.35 -20.73
CA ARG A 120 21.34 20.60 -19.33
C ARG A 120 21.66 22.07 -19.06
N ARG A 121 21.19 22.56 -17.93
CA ARG A 121 21.49 23.91 -17.42
C ARG A 121 22.83 23.87 -16.67
N PRO A 122 23.85 24.62 -17.10
CA PRO A 122 25.24 24.37 -16.70
C PRO A 122 25.50 24.43 -15.18
N PHE A 123 24.90 25.32 -14.45
CA PHE A 123 25.22 25.58 -13.04
C PHE A 123 24.27 24.94 -12.03
N ILE A 124 23.23 24.26 -12.49
CA ILE A 124 22.17 23.77 -11.58
C ILE A 124 21.93 22.26 -11.69
N ASP A 125 21.88 21.69 -12.90
CA ASP A 125 21.47 20.30 -13.07
C ASP A 125 22.44 19.29 -12.45
N TRP A 126 23.74 19.57 -12.43
CA TRP A 126 24.74 18.68 -11.84
C TRP A 126 24.62 18.49 -10.31
N ILE A 127 24.03 19.46 -9.59
CA ILE A 127 23.80 19.37 -8.15
C ILE A 127 22.37 18.95 -7.79
N HIS A 128 21.44 19.00 -8.75
CA HIS A 128 20.03 18.70 -8.53
C HIS A 128 19.55 17.41 -9.20
N SER A 129 20.38 16.73 -9.96
CA SER A 129 19.95 15.55 -10.72
C SER A 129 20.88 14.37 -10.49
N ALA A 130 20.33 13.17 -10.53
CA ALA A 130 21.06 11.92 -10.58
C ALA A 130 20.57 11.08 -11.75
N ASN A 131 21.44 10.24 -12.31
CA ASN A 131 21.10 9.44 -13.48
C ASN A 131 19.95 8.46 -13.21
N VAL A 132 19.87 7.92 -11.99
CA VAL A 132 18.82 6.98 -11.58
C VAL A 132 18.34 7.34 -10.17
N GLN A 133 17.44 8.30 -10.07
CA GLN A 133 16.96 8.79 -8.77
C GLN A 133 16.13 7.74 -8.03
N GLY A 134 15.40 6.88 -8.76
CA GLY A 134 14.58 5.82 -8.18
C GLY A 134 15.36 4.85 -7.27
N GLN A 135 16.69 4.73 -7.46
CA GLN A 135 17.52 3.89 -6.58
C GLN A 135 17.47 4.29 -5.10
N ILE A 136 17.22 5.56 -4.79
CA ILE A 136 17.11 6.04 -3.40
C ILE A 136 15.93 5.39 -2.68
N LEU A 137 14.87 5.06 -3.42
CA LEU A 137 13.62 4.52 -2.88
C LEU A 137 13.39 3.04 -3.20
N ARG A 138 14.20 2.44 -4.05
CA ARG A 138 13.93 1.12 -4.67
C ARG A 138 13.63 0.01 -3.69
N ASP A 139 14.24 0.04 -2.50
CA ASP A 139 14.05 -1.00 -1.49
C ASP A 139 12.72 -0.86 -0.73
N PHE A 140 12.06 0.29 -0.80
CA PHE A 140 10.81 0.57 -0.09
C PHE A 140 9.74 1.25 -0.96
N VAL A 141 9.78 1.00 -2.27
CA VAL A 141 8.66 1.18 -3.20
C VAL A 141 8.38 -0.12 -3.93
N LYS A 142 7.16 -0.34 -4.36
CA LYS A 142 6.82 -1.54 -5.14
C LYS A 142 7.42 -1.51 -6.54
N TRP A 143 7.59 -0.32 -7.11
CA TRP A 143 8.14 -0.11 -8.43
C TRP A 143 8.60 1.32 -8.62
N ASP A 144 9.64 1.50 -9.42
CA ASP A 144 10.12 2.80 -9.86
C ASP A 144 10.33 2.81 -11.37
N ALA A 145 10.10 3.95 -12.01
CA ALA A 145 10.38 4.14 -13.43
C ALA A 145 10.76 5.58 -13.76
N GLN A 146 11.53 5.71 -14.83
CA GLN A 146 11.94 6.97 -15.42
C GLN A 146 11.75 6.89 -16.94
N PRO A 147 10.52 7.13 -17.45
CA PRO A 147 10.23 7.12 -18.88
C PRO A 147 11.09 8.13 -19.62
N THR A 148 11.63 7.75 -20.77
CA THR A 148 12.50 8.59 -21.60
C THR A 148 11.79 9.17 -22.82
N THR A 149 10.60 8.65 -23.16
CA THR A 149 9.77 9.13 -24.28
C THR A 149 8.34 9.31 -23.82
N ILE A 150 7.64 10.27 -24.43
CA ILE A 150 6.23 10.52 -24.10
C ILE A 150 5.33 9.34 -24.48
N ASP A 151 5.65 8.62 -25.53
CA ASP A 151 4.87 7.46 -25.97
C ASP A 151 4.82 6.32 -24.96
N TYR A 152 5.86 6.20 -24.13
CA TYR A 152 5.91 5.18 -23.07
C TYR A 152 5.30 5.63 -21.74
N VAL A 153 5.10 6.94 -21.57
CA VAL A 153 4.51 7.47 -20.31
C VAL A 153 3.15 6.86 -19.98
N PRO A 154 2.21 6.72 -20.93
CA PRO A 154 0.90 6.11 -20.67
C PRO A 154 0.99 4.66 -20.15
N ASP A 155 1.83 3.83 -20.78
CA ASP A 155 2.04 2.44 -20.36
C ASP A 155 2.73 2.35 -19.00
N ALA A 156 3.74 3.19 -18.77
CA ALA A 156 4.43 3.26 -17.49
C ALA A 156 3.49 3.70 -16.36
N PHE A 157 2.63 4.70 -16.62
CA PHE A 157 1.65 5.20 -15.65
C PHE A 157 0.61 4.13 -15.30
N ALA A 158 0.05 3.46 -16.30
CA ALA A 158 -0.90 2.36 -16.11
C ALA A 158 -0.30 1.21 -15.31
N ARG A 159 0.94 0.83 -15.62
CA ARG A 159 1.69 -0.19 -14.87
C ARG A 159 1.94 0.25 -13.43
N ALA A 160 2.38 1.49 -13.21
CA ALA A 160 2.60 2.05 -11.89
C ALA A 160 1.34 1.98 -11.02
N TYR A 161 0.20 2.40 -11.59
CA TYR A 161 -1.09 2.34 -10.91
C TYR A 161 -1.49 0.91 -10.56
N SER A 162 -1.41 -0.01 -11.53
CA SER A 162 -1.73 -1.42 -11.31
C SER A 162 -0.85 -2.05 -10.22
N VAL A 163 0.46 -1.84 -10.27
CA VAL A 163 1.41 -2.36 -9.26
C VAL A 163 1.14 -1.76 -7.88
N MET A 164 0.89 -0.45 -7.81
CA MET A 164 0.59 0.26 -6.57
C MET A 164 -0.64 -0.30 -5.88
N MET A 165 -1.70 -0.55 -6.64
CA MET A 165 -3.01 -0.97 -6.14
C MET A 165 -3.17 -2.48 -5.96
N THR A 166 -2.32 -3.29 -6.58
CA THR A 166 -2.34 -4.75 -6.39
C THR A 166 -1.91 -5.10 -4.98
N ALA A 167 -2.58 -6.03 -4.33
CA ALA A 167 -2.18 -6.50 -3.00
C ALA A 167 -0.78 -7.16 -3.05
N ARG A 168 0.05 -6.93 -2.12
CA ARG A 168 -0.02 -5.88 -1.07
C ARG A 168 0.12 -4.51 -1.71
N GLN A 169 -0.78 -3.61 -1.40
CA GLN A 169 -0.65 -2.22 -1.85
C GLN A 169 0.64 -1.59 -1.31
N GLY A 170 1.08 -0.51 -1.91
CA GLY A 170 2.26 0.21 -1.44
C GLY A 170 2.69 1.31 -2.40
N PRO A 171 3.63 2.16 -2.00
CA PRO A 171 4.05 3.30 -2.80
C PRO A 171 4.80 2.89 -4.06
N ILE A 172 4.72 3.73 -5.09
CA ILE A 172 5.54 3.69 -6.31
C ILE A 172 6.21 5.04 -6.53
N TYR A 173 7.26 5.05 -7.35
CA TYR A 173 7.96 6.26 -7.74
C TYR A 173 8.08 6.40 -9.25
N MET A 174 7.61 7.53 -9.78
CA MET A 174 7.71 7.89 -11.20
C MET A 174 8.54 9.16 -11.35
N CYS A 175 9.63 9.11 -12.09
CA CYS A 175 10.51 10.23 -12.33
C CYS A 175 10.36 10.74 -13.77
N TYR A 176 10.00 12.02 -13.95
CA TYR A 176 9.87 12.62 -15.26
C TYR A 176 11.04 13.57 -15.56
N ASP A 177 11.62 13.41 -16.74
CA ASP A 177 12.64 14.31 -17.28
C ASP A 177 12.06 15.71 -17.53
N ALA A 178 12.76 16.78 -17.10
CA ALA A 178 12.29 18.15 -17.33
C ALA A 178 12.22 18.50 -18.81
N GLY A 179 13.14 17.98 -19.63
CA GLY A 179 13.13 18.18 -21.05
C GLY A 179 11.93 17.51 -21.75
N LEU A 180 11.48 16.36 -21.22
CA LEU A 180 10.24 15.71 -21.67
C LEU A 180 9.03 16.56 -21.27
N GLN A 181 8.95 17.00 -20.03
CA GLN A 181 7.82 17.80 -19.54
C GLN A 181 7.63 19.11 -20.32
N GLU A 182 8.73 19.78 -20.67
CA GLU A 182 8.75 21.10 -21.32
C GLU A 182 8.65 21.02 -22.84
N ALA A 183 8.77 19.84 -23.45
CA ALA A 183 8.70 19.69 -24.89
C ALA A 183 7.26 19.87 -25.41
N GLU A 184 7.15 20.53 -26.58
CA GLU A 184 5.87 20.58 -27.30
C GLU A 184 5.50 19.17 -27.77
N LEU A 185 4.20 18.91 -27.79
CA LEU A 185 3.64 17.66 -28.33
C LEU A 185 3.47 17.81 -29.83
N ASP A 186 4.25 17.09 -30.60
CA ASP A 186 4.30 17.15 -32.07
C ASP A 186 3.57 15.99 -32.75
N HIS A 187 3.04 15.06 -32.00
CA HIS A 187 2.28 13.91 -32.49
C HIS A 187 1.21 13.47 -31.51
N GLU A 188 0.29 12.64 -31.96
CA GLU A 188 -0.78 12.09 -31.13
C GLU A 188 -0.24 10.95 -30.24
N VAL A 189 -0.53 11.01 -28.93
CA VAL A 189 -0.19 9.98 -27.96
C VAL A 189 -1.46 9.23 -27.56
N SER A 190 -1.44 7.91 -27.73
CA SER A 190 -2.57 7.06 -27.33
C SER A 190 -2.59 6.86 -25.82
N LEU A 191 -3.69 7.24 -25.18
CA LEU A 191 -3.92 6.92 -23.77
C LEU A 191 -4.45 5.49 -23.62
N PRO A 192 -4.10 4.77 -22.54
CA PRO A 192 -4.66 3.46 -22.28
C PRO A 192 -6.18 3.59 -22.05
N PRO A 193 -6.99 2.61 -22.44
CA PRO A 193 -8.42 2.65 -22.14
C PRO A 193 -8.63 2.69 -20.62
N ILE A 194 -9.67 3.39 -20.17
CA ILE A 194 -10.01 3.57 -18.72
C ILE A 194 -10.02 2.25 -17.96
N ASN A 195 -10.36 1.14 -18.63
CA ASN A 195 -10.37 -0.21 -18.05
C ASN A 195 -9.03 -0.96 -18.14
N ALA A 196 -7.99 -0.39 -18.74
CA ALA A 196 -6.71 -1.09 -18.94
C ALA A 196 -5.92 -1.28 -17.65
N ALA A 197 -6.09 -0.38 -16.70
CA ALA A 197 -5.45 -0.46 -15.38
C ALA A 197 -6.29 -1.26 -14.38
N ARG A 198 -6.88 -2.35 -14.80
CA ARG A 198 -7.58 -3.23 -13.85
C ARG A 198 -6.58 -3.76 -12.84
N VAL A 199 -6.83 -3.43 -11.59
CA VAL A 199 -6.17 -4.09 -10.47
C VAL A 199 -6.58 -5.57 -10.52
N PRO A 200 -5.62 -6.50 -10.50
CA PRO A 200 -5.95 -7.92 -10.47
C PRO A 200 -6.88 -8.26 -9.32
N ALA A 201 -7.77 -9.23 -9.53
CA ALA A 201 -8.60 -9.75 -8.46
C ALA A 201 -7.73 -10.26 -7.31
N GLN A 202 -8.18 -10.01 -6.09
CA GLN A 202 -7.44 -10.45 -4.91
C GLN A 202 -7.45 -11.99 -4.82
N PRO A 203 -6.35 -12.62 -4.36
CA PRO A 203 -6.30 -14.07 -4.22
C PRO A 203 -7.26 -14.55 -3.13
N ALA A 204 -8.10 -15.50 -3.49
CA ALA A 204 -8.96 -16.20 -2.55
C ALA A 204 -8.19 -17.33 -1.83
N PRO A 205 -8.63 -17.74 -0.62
CA PRO A 205 -8.00 -18.85 0.09
C PRO A 205 -8.21 -20.18 -0.64
N HIS A 206 -7.27 -21.11 -0.48
CA HIS A 206 -7.43 -22.46 -1.01
C HIS A 206 -8.59 -23.18 -0.29
N PRO A 207 -9.60 -23.73 -0.99
CA PRO A 207 -10.82 -24.28 -0.35
C PRO A 207 -10.56 -25.34 0.71
N LYS A 208 -9.60 -26.27 0.46
CA LYS A 208 -9.25 -27.30 1.42
C LYS A 208 -8.66 -26.73 2.70
N ALA A 209 -7.72 -25.79 2.59
CA ALA A 209 -7.11 -25.15 3.76
C ALA A 209 -8.12 -24.32 4.55
N LEU A 210 -9.07 -23.68 3.86
CA LEU A 210 -10.16 -22.95 4.50
C LEU A 210 -11.09 -23.88 5.28
N GLN A 211 -11.40 -25.06 4.71
CA GLN A 211 -12.17 -26.11 5.35
C GLN A 211 -11.48 -26.62 6.62
N GLU A 212 -10.18 -26.96 6.53
CA GLU A 212 -9.36 -27.40 7.67
C GLU A 212 -9.30 -26.31 8.76
N ALA A 213 -9.17 -25.04 8.38
CA ALA A 213 -9.20 -23.92 9.31
C ALA A 213 -10.54 -23.82 10.05
N SER A 214 -11.67 -24.00 9.35
CA SER A 214 -12.99 -23.99 9.94
C SER A 214 -13.19 -25.13 10.96
N GLU A 215 -12.60 -26.31 10.69
CA GLU A 215 -12.66 -27.46 11.60
C GLU A 215 -11.88 -27.22 12.89
N VAL A 216 -10.66 -26.67 12.75
CA VAL A 216 -9.81 -26.37 13.92
C VAL A 216 -10.42 -25.26 14.78
N LEU A 217 -10.97 -24.21 14.17
CA LEU A 217 -11.59 -23.09 14.89
C LEU A 217 -12.89 -23.49 15.57
N ALA A 218 -13.73 -24.29 14.92
CA ALA A 218 -14.99 -24.76 15.51
C ALA A 218 -14.77 -25.71 16.68
N ALA A 219 -13.63 -26.41 16.75
CA ALA A 219 -13.24 -27.29 17.85
C ALA A 219 -12.53 -26.57 18.99
N ALA A 220 -12.15 -25.32 18.82
CA ALA A 220 -11.41 -24.56 19.83
C ALA A 220 -12.34 -24.15 21.00
N GLU A 221 -11.85 -24.28 22.21
CA GLU A 221 -12.57 -23.85 23.43
C GLU A 221 -12.33 -22.37 23.74
N ARG A 222 -11.13 -21.87 23.42
CA ARG A 222 -10.71 -20.49 23.68
C ARG A 222 -9.92 -19.91 22.49
N PRO A 223 -10.60 -19.67 21.38
CA PRO A 223 -9.95 -19.05 20.22
C PRO A 223 -9.63 -17.58 20.47
N THR A 224 -8.55 -17.08 19.87
CA THR A 224 -8.21 -15.66 19.83
C THR A 224 -7.88 -15.25 18.40
N ILE A 225 -8.17 -13.99 18.07
CA ILE A 225 -7.87 -13.39 16.79
C ILE A 225 -6.83 -12.28 16.99
N VAL A 226 -5.76 -12.30 16.20
CA VAL A 226 -4.83 -11.19 16.10
C VAL A 226 -5.03 -10.52 14.73
N ALA A 227 -5.43 -9.25 14.74
CA ALA A 227 -5.76 -8.52 13.54
C ALA A 227 -4.74 -7.39 13.29
N ASP A 228 -3.98 -7.43 12.17
CA ASP A 228 -3.02 -6.41 11.80
C ASP A 228 -3.47 -5.68 10.52
N PHE A 229 -3.22 -6.21 9.33
CA PHE A 229 -3.72 -5.61 8.08
C PHE A 229 -5.11 -6.18 7.69
N ALA A 230 -5.95 -6.41 8.67
CA ALA A 230 -7.20 -7.13 8.50
C ALA A 230 -8.34 -6.26 7.96
N ALA A 231 -8.37 -4.97 8.30
CA ALA A 231 -9.41 -4.06 7.86
C ALA A 231 -8.96 -3.13 6.74
N ARG A 232 -9.88 -2.77 5.84
CA ARG A 232 -9.68 -1.75 4.80
C ARG A 232 -10.76 -0.69 4.88
N PRO A 233 -10.41 0.61 4.75
CA PRO A 233 -11.39 1.68 4.66
C PRO A 233 -12.26 1.58 3.38
N PRO A 234 -13.48 2.14 3.40
CA PRO A 234 -14.25 2.50 4.58
C PRO A 234 -14.96 1.27 5.18
N HIS A 235 -15.18 1.24 6.50
CA HIS A 235 -15.95 0.17 7.20
C HIS A 235 -15.39 -1.26 7.07
N GLY A 236 -14.08 -1.39 6.89
CA GLY A 236 -13.44 -2.67 6.58
C GLY A 236 -13.34 -3.67 7.73
N TRP A 237 -13.82 -3.36 8.94
CA TRP A 237 -13.74 -4.23 10.12
C TRP A 237 -14.96 -5.13 10.33
N ASP A 238 -16.06 -4.95 9.58
CA ASP A 238 -17.31 -5.71 9.80
C ASP A 238 -17.09 -7.21 9.73
N HIS A 239 -16.28 -7.69 8.81
CA HIS A 239 -15.94 -9.11 8.69
C HIS A 239 -15.10 -9.64 9.86
N VAL A 240 -14.29 -8.76 10.52
CA VAL A 240 -13.53 -9.15 11.72
C VAL A 240 -14.48 -9.24 12.92
N ILE A 241 -15.47 -8.35 13.02
CA ILE A 241 -16.52 -8.43 14.03
C ILE A 241 -17.33 -9.72 13.86
N ASP A 242 -17.78 -10.00 12.64
CA ASP A 242 -18.63 -11.17 12.37
C ASP A 242 -17.92 -12.49 12.74
N ILE A 243 -16.66 -12.68 12.38
CA ILE A 243 -15.94 -13.88 12.77
C ILE A 243 -15.64 -13.94 14.27
N ALA A 244 -15.33 -12.80 14.90
CA ALA A 244 -15.07 -12.74 16.34
C ALA A 244 -16.33 -13.11 17.15
N GLU A 245 -17.49 -12.57 16.78
CA GLU A 245 -18.77 -12.88 17.42
C GLU A 245 -19.20 -14.32 17.14
N THR A 246 -19.01 -14.83 15.94
CA THR A 246 -19.32 -16.22 15.57
C THR A 246 -18.55 -17.21 16.42
N LEU A 247 -17.29 -16.93 16.73
CA LEU A 247 -16.42 -17.79 17.54
C LEU A 247 -16.49 -17.48 19.04
N GLY A 248 -17.03 -16.33 19.46
CA GLY A 248 -16.85 -15.80 20.81
C GLY A 248 -15.36 -15.53 21.14
N ALA A 249 -14.55 -15.23 20.12
CA ALA A 249 -13.11 -15.12 20.23
C ALA A 249 -12.68 -13.77 20.79
N SER A 250 -11.68 -13.75 21.66
CA SER A 250 -10.99 -12.52 22.03
C SER A 250 -10.25 -11.94 20.80
N VAL A 251 -10.17 -10.61 20.72
CA VAL A 251 -9.47 -9.93 19.63
C VAL A 251 -8.35 -9.07 20.16
N TRP A 252 -7.16 -9.27 19.60
CA TRP A 252 -6.03 -8.38 19.73
C TRP A 252 -5.91 -7.56 18.45
N ASP A 253 -6.34 -6.30 18.50
CA ASP A 253 -6.12 -5.34 17.41
C ASP A 253 -4.71 -4.75 17.53
N VAL A 254 -3.92 -4.84 16.47
CA VAL A 254 -2.61 -4.23 16.42
C VAL A 254 -2.78 -2.71 16.36
N ASN A 255 -2.40 -2.02 17.43
CA ASN A 255 -2.74 -0.62 17.76
C ASN A 255 -2.41 0.45 16.70
N SER A 256 -1.63 0.14 15.69
CA SER A 256 -1.32 1.09 14.62
C SER A 256 -2.37 1.13 13.51
N ARG A 257 -3.42 0.32 13.61
CA ARG A 257 -4.49 0.19 12.61
C ARG A 257 -5.85 0.11 13.29
N LEU A 258 -6.90 0.36 12.53
CA LEU A 258 -8.28 0.26 13.01
C LEU A 258 -8.89 -1.04 12.43
N ASN A 259 -8.55 -2.18 13.02
CA ASN A 259 -9.05 -3.47 12.56
C ASN A 259 -10.29 -3.93 13.31
N PHE A 260 -10.48 -3.41 14.54
CA PHE A 260 -11.59 -3.81 15.38
C PHE A 260 -12.00 -2.66 16.31
N PRO A 261 -13.31 -2.41 16.54
CA PRO A 261 -13.74 -1.30 17.40
C PRO A 261 -13.20 -1.43 18.84
N SER A 262 -12.59 -0.36 19.35
CA SER A 262 -12.03 -0.35 20.71
C SER A 262 -13.10 -0.45 21.82
N THR A 263 -14.34 -0.18 21.47
CA THR A 263 -15.50 -0.27 22.40
C THR A 263 -16.19 -1.65 22.37
N HIS A 264 -15.74 -2.55 21.51
CA HIS A 264 -16.35 -3.88 21.40
C HIS A 264 -15.97 -4.77 22.59
N PRO A 265 -16.90 -5.55 23.19
CA PRO A 265 -16.61 -6.38 24.37
C PRO A 265 -15.52 -7.43 24.16
N LEU A 266 -15.34 -7.92 22.95
CA LEU A 266 -14.31 -8.89 22.60
C LEU A 266 -12.92 -8.26 22.34
N ASN A 267 -12.83 -6.91 22.30
CA ASN A 267 -11.54 -6.24 22.15
C ASN A 267 -10.76 -6.27 23.45
N LEU A 268 -9.74 -7.09 23.51
CA LEU A 268 -8.86 -7.26 24.68
C LEU A 268 -7.43 -6.74 24.41
N SER A 269 -7.25 -5.84 23.48
CA SER A 269 -5.92 -5.32 23.07
C SER A 269 -5.18 -4.57 24.17
N MET A 270 -5.87 -4.16 25.24
CA MET A 270 -5.26 -3.49 26.40
C MET A 270 -4.95 -4.46 27.57
N ASP A 271 -5.37 -5.71 27.48
CA ASP A 271 -5.13 -6.74 28.51
C ASP A 271 -4.61 -8.03 27.86
N GLN A 272 -3.29 -8.10 27.71
CA GLN A 272 -2.63 -9.24 27.10
C GLN A 272 -2.92 -10.56 27.85
N LYS A 273 -3.03 -10.51 29.18
CA LYS A 273 -3.33 -11.68 29.97
C LYS A 273 -4.74 -12.19 29.67
N ALA A 274 -5.73 -11.32 29.73
CA ALA A 274 -7.12 -11.70 29.44
C ALA A 274 -7.27 -12.20 27.98
N CYS A 275 -6.55 -11.60 27.03
CA CYS A 275 -6.62 -11.99 25.63
C CYS A 275 -6.05 -13.38 25.34
N TYR A 276 -4.94 -13.76 26.02
CA TYR A 276 -4.17 -14.96 25.65
C TYR A 276 -4.18 -16.08 26.69
N GLU A 277 -4.71 -15.84 27.90
CA GLU A 277 -4.69 -16.86 28.97
C GLU A 277 -5.51 -18.10 28.58
N ASN A 278 -4.85 -19.26 28.56
CA ASN A 278 -5.42 -20.55 28.17
C ASN A 278 -5.96 -20.65 26.74
N VAL A 279 -5.52 -19.78 25.85
CA VAL A 279 -5.86 -19.85 24.42
C VAL A 279 -5.31 -21.13 23.81
N ASP A 280 -6.17 -21.85 23.11
CA ASP A 280 -5.88 -23.12 22.43
C ASP A 280 -5.86 -23.01 20.90
N CYS A 281 -6.36 -21.89 20.35
CA CYS A 281 -6.28 -21.61 18.93
C CYS A 281 -6.07 -20.12 18.65
N VAL A 282 -5.08 -19.79 17.79
CA VAL A 282 -4.76 -18.43 17.36
C VAL A 282 -5.03 -18.29 15.88
N LEU A 283 -5.92 -17.36 15.53
CA LEU A 283 -6.15 -16.93 14.13
C LEU A 283 -5.41 -15.62 13.88
N LEU A 284 -4.41 -15.66 13.01
CA LEU A 284 -3.68 -14.49 12.55
C LEU A 284 -4.31 -13.96 11.27
N LEU A 285 -4.75 -12.71 11.28
CA LEU A 285 -5.32 -12.00 10.14
C LEU A 285 -4.32 -10.97 9.62
N ASP A 286 -3.51 -11.40 8.66
CA ASP A 286 -2.48 -10.63 7.97
C ASP A 286 -1.50 -9.93 8.93
N VAL A 287 -0.99 -10.69 9.88
CA VAL A 287 -0.10 -10.21 10.95
C VAL A 287 1.35 -10.21 10.45
N ALA A 288 1.97 -9.04 10.42
CA ALA A 288 3.35 -8.90 9.97
C ALA A 288 4.36 -9.45 11.00
N ASP A 289 4.20 -9.13 12.28
CA ASP A 289 5.06 -9.58 13.37
C ASP A 289 4.23 -10.28 14.43
N PHE A 290 4.10 -11.60 14.31
CA PHE A 290 3.31 -12.38 15.25
C PHE A 290 3.93 -12.43 16.66
N GLU A 291 5.27 -12.50 16.80
CA GLU A 291 5.93 -12.59 18.10
C GLU A 291 5.67 -11.35 18.96
N LYS A 292 5.72 -10.16 18.35
CA LYS A 292 5.47 -8.91 19.07
C LYS A 292 4.13 -8.91 19.81
N HIS A 293 3.13 -9.55 19.24
CA HIS A 293 1.76 -9.47 19.73
C HIS A 293 1.34 -10.68 20.56
N THR A 294 1.94 -11.84 20.35
CA THR A 294 1.52 -13.13 20.95
C THR A 294 2.52 -13.73 21.92
N HIS A 295 3.64 -13.05 22.16
CA HIS A 295 4.69 -13.55 23.03
C HIS A 295 5.07 -12.53 24.10
N VAL A 296 5.57 -13.04 25.22
CA VAL A 296 6.20 -12.24 26.26
C VAL A 296 7.71 -12.36 26.14
N ARG A 297 8.38 -11.23 26.15
CA ARG A 297 9.84 -11.14 26.10
C ARG A 297 10.40 -10.79 27.48
N ASP A 298 11.27 -11.62 27.99
CA ASP A 298 12.13 -11.26 29.11
C ASP A 298 13.25 -10.34 28.60
N ILE A 299 13.28 -9.11 29.10
CA ILE A 299 14.23 -8.09 28.66
C ILE A 299 15.66 -8.43 29.09
N SER A 300 15.83 -9.06 30.23
CA SER A 300 17.15 -9.37 30.81
C SER A 300 17.84 -10.55 30.12
N THR A 301 17.09 -11.61 29.87
CA THR A 301 17.58 -12.84 29.22
C THR A 301 17.40 -12.84 27.72
N ARG A 302 16.60 -11.92 27.19
CA ARG A 302 16.13 -11.86 25.78
C ARG A 302 15.40 -13.13 25.34
N THR A 303 14.92 -13.93 26.29
CA THR A 303 14.09 -15.08 25.95
C THR A 303 12.68 -14.65 25.61
N VAL A 304 12.07 -15.37 24.67
CA VAL A 304 10.72 -15.11 24.17
C VAL A 304 9.89 -16.37 24.39
N LYS A 305 8.72 -16.22 25.00
CA LYS A 305 7.79 -17.33 25.27
C LYS A 305 6.40 -16.97 24.74
N PRO A 306 5.66 -17.92 24.15
CA PRO A 306 4.28 -17.68 23.76
C PRO A 306 3.42 -17.35 25.00
N SER A 307 2.47 -16.44 24.82
CA SER A 307 1.47 -16.07 25.83
C SER A 307 0.28 -17.04 25.84
N VAL A 308 0.19 -17.90 24.84
CA VAL A 308 -0.84 -18.92 24.66
C VAL A 308 -0.33 -20.29 25.15
N ARG A 309 -1.19 -21.29 25.17
CA ARG A 309 -0.82 -22.68 25.52
C ARG A 309 0.25 -23.20 24.54
N GLU A 310 1.13 -24.09 25.03
CA GLU A 310 2.19 -24.70 24.22
C GLU A 310 1.63 -25.58 23.07
N ASP A 311 0.46 -26.17 23.26
CA ASP A 311 -0.24 -27.03 22.30
C ASP A 311 -1.24 -26.26 21.43
N ALA A 312 -1.31 -24.93 21.56
CA ALA A 312 -2.22 -24.10 20.79
C ALA A 312 -2.03 -24.29 19.29
N LYS A 313 -3.14 -24.31 18.56
CA LYS A 313 -3.15 -24.35 17.09
C LYS A 313 -2.99 -22.95 16.52
N TRP A 314 -2.25 -22.84 15.43
CA TRP A 314 -2.01 -21.58 14.74
C TRP A 314 -2.53 -21.63 13.32
N ILE A 315 -3.35 -20.66 12.97
CA ILE A 315 -3.88 -20.46 11.61
C ILE A 315 -3.44 -19.09 11.14
N ASP A 316 -2.75 -19.04 10.02
CA ASP A 316 -2.22 -17.81 9.43
C ASP A 316 -2.86 -17.55 8.06
N ILE A 317 -3.56 -16.43 7.93
CA ILE A 317 -4.16 -15.95 6.68
C ILE A 317 -3.58 -14.59 6.37
N GLY A 318 -2.84 -14.46 5.29
CA GLY A 318 -2.24 -13.17 4.90
C GLY A 318 -1.01 -13.31 4.03
N TRP A 319 -0.10 -12.35 4.16
CA TRP A 319 1.05 -12.19 3.27
C TRP A 319 2.40 -12.34 3.96
N THR A 320 2.45 -12.76 5.20
CA THR A 320 3.59 -12.65 6.14
C THR A 320 4.96 -12.86 5.50
N ASP A 321 5.23 -14.05 4.93
CA ASP A 321 6.55 -14.37 4.37
C ASP A 321 6.84 -13.66 3.04
N THR A 322 5.82 -13.17 2.34
CA THR A 322 6.01 -12.45 1.08
C THR A 322 6.36 -10.98 1.30
N GLU A 323 6.34 -10.51 2.54
CA GLU A 323 6.69 -9.13 2.92
C GLU A 323 8.14 -8.93 3.29
N ILE A 324 8.88 -10.01 3.52
CA ILE A 324 10.27 -9.93 3.91
C ILE A 324 11.06 -9.21 2.82
N SER A 325 11.69 -8.09 3.19
CA SER A 325 12.51 -7.26 2.31
C SER A 325 13.98 -7.51 2.59
N LYS A 326 14.78 -7.58 1.54
CA LYS A 326 16.25 -7.68 1.67
C LYS A 326 16.88 -6.43 2.30
N TRP A 327 16.16 -5.34 2.35
CA TRP A 327 16.64 -4.07 2.88
C TRP A 327 16.55 -4.00 4.40
N SER A 328 15.45 -4.49 4.98
CA SER A 328 15.25 -4.47 6.44
C SER A 328 15.66 -5.80 7.07
N MET A 329 15.80 -5.80 8.39
CA MET A 329 16.00 -7.05 9.14
C MET A 329 14.73 -7.89 9.09
N ASP A 330 14.91 -9.20 8.97
CA ASP A 330 13.84 -10.17 9.09
C ASP A 330 13.27 -10.19 10.53
N TYR A 331 12.07 -10.73 10.67
CA TYR A 331 11.50 -11.04 11.98
C TYR A 331 12.37 -12.07 12.72
N SER A 332 12.34 -12.02 14.04
CA SER A 332 13.25 -12.84 14.87
C SER A 332 13.08 -14.33 14.64
N ARG A 333 11.87 -14.79 14.38
CA ARG A 333 11.56 -16.20 14.16
C ARG A 333 10.55 -16.39 13.04
N THR A 334 10.64 -17.54 12.40
CA THR A 334 9.63 -18.00 11.44
C THR A 334 8.51 -18.70 12.20
N LEU A 335 7.26 -18.30 11.92
CA LEU A 335 6.08 -19.01 12.38
C LEU A 335 5.92 -20.31 11.58
N PHE A 336 5.65 -21.40 12.27
CA PHE A 336 5.27 -22.69 11.68
C PHE A 336 3.82 -23.01 12.06
N PRO A 337 2.84 -22.34 11.42
CA PRO A 337 1.43 -22.55 11.76
C PRO A 337 0.95 -23.91 11.31
N ASN A 338 -0.10 -24.41 11.95
CA ASN A 338 -0.77 -25.66 11.57
C ASN A 338 -1.42 -25.51 10.19
N ILE A 339 -1.98 -24.33 9.91
CA ILE A 339 -2.60 -24.00 8.62
C ILE A 339 -2.10 -22.61 8.20
N ARG A 340 -1.62 -22.51 6.95
CA ARG A 340 -1.19 -21.24 6.38
C ARG A 340 -1.82 -21.04 5.00
N MET A 341 -2.39 -19.86 4.78
CA MET A 341 -3.02 -19.47 3.52
C MET A 341 -2.51 -18.10 3.06
N THR A 342 -1.89 -18.06 1.89
CA THR A 342 -1.63 -16.78 1.24
C THR A 342 -2.91 -16.33 0.54
N ALA A 343 -3.64 -15.44 1.18
CA ALA A 343 -4.93 -14.96 0.69
C ALA A 343 -5.20 -13.53 1.18
N ASP A 344 -6.06 -12.85 0.46
CA ASP A 344 -6.61 -11.58 0.91
C ASP A 344 -7.57 -11.79 2.09
N VAL A 345 -7.26 -11.18 3.22
CA VAL A 345 -8.01 -11.36 4.47
C VAL A 345 -9.45 -10.89 4.36
N VAL A 346 -9.69 -9.78 3.64
CA VAL A 346 -11.03 -9.23 3.45
C VAL A 346 -11.90 -10.19 2.61
N THR A 347 -11.28 -10.96 1.72
CA THR A 347 -11.94 -12.01 0.94
C THR A 347 -12.06 -13.31 1.74
N ALA A 348 -11.03 -13.71 2.46
CA ALA A 348 -10.96 -15.00 3.14
C ALA A 348 -11.85 -15.07 4.40
N THR A 349 -11.89 -13.98 5.18
CA THR A 349 -12.57 -13.98 6.48
C THR A 349 -14.08 -14.22 6.35
N PRO A 350 -14.83 -13.56 5.44
CA PRO A 350 -16.25 -13.88 5.26
C PRO A 350 -16.50 -15.35 4.85
N MET A 351 -15.68 -15.88 3.93
CA MET A 351 -15.79 -17.26 3.49
C MET A 351 -15.54 -18.25 4.65
N LEU A 352 -14.59 -17.94 5.53
CA LEU A 352 -14.32 -18.73 6.73
C LEU A 352 -15.48 -18.64 7.73
N THR A 353 -16.04 -17.46 7.91
CA THR A 353 -17.17 -17.21 8.81
C THR A 353 -18.41 -17.98 8.37
N ASP A 354 -18.72 -18.03 7.07
CA ASP A 354 -19.83 -18.80 6.53
C ASP A 354 -19.68 -20.31 6.84
N LEU A 355 -18.47 -20.86 6.68
CA LEU A 355 -18.19 -22.25 7.04
C LEU A 355 -18.33 -22.52 8.54
N LEU A 356 -17.90 -21.56 9.39
CA LEU A 356 -18.03 -21.67 10.83
C LEU A 356 -19.50 -21.64 11.27
N LYS A 357 -20.31 -20.71 10.73
CA LYS A 357 -21.74 -20.62 11.02
C LYS A 357 -22.46 -21.92 10.66
N ALA A 358 -22.14 -22.52 9.51
CA ALA A 358 -22.72 -23.80 9.11
C ALA A 358 -22.37 -24.94 10.07
N ARG A 359 -21.15 -24.97 10.62
CA ARG A 359 -20.69 -26.02 11.55
C ARG A 359 -21.20 -25.85 12.98
N ILE A 360 -21.34 -24.62 13.46
CA ILE A 360 -21.79 -24.33 14.82
C ILE A 360 -23.29 -24.48 14.95
N ALA A 361 -24.04 -24.38 13.83
CA ALA A 361 -25.50 -24.58 13.79
C ALA A 361 -25.92 -26.08 13.80
N ASP A 362 -25.02 -26.98 13.42
CA ASP A 362 -25.18 -28.44 13.47
C ASP A 362 -24.81 -29.00 14.85
#